data_201c7a85d34e70274c35c11faeaa6986
#
_entry.id   201c7a85d34e70274c35c11faeaa6986
#
_cell.length_a   1.000
_cell.length_b   1.000
_cell.length_c   1.000
_cell.angle_alpha   90.00
_cell.angle_beta   90.00
_cell.angle_gamma   90.00
#
_symmetry.space_group_name_H-M   'P 1'
#
loop_
_entity.id
_entity.type
_entity.pdbx_description
1 polymer ?
#
loop_
_entity_poly.entity_id
_entity_poly.type
_entity_poly.pdbx_seq_one_letter_code
_entity_poly.pdbx_strand_id
1 'polypeptide(L)'
;TITPRQRIVIYRTLSAMAERGETGTPRYAGLKKAFQYKGNETCATDGLCGTACPVGINTGLLIKELRWKENGKAAERIASFIAKDMDSVTNALRPMLSFAHGVSKVIGYGTMEGITRGLFRISGHRFPLWTRYTPSGARKLDYTTETRLPGQPEMVYFPSCITRTMGPSADYDDKAGVTEKTISLLHKAGFAIRYPENIHRLCCGMAFSSKGFRRQAKEKEDELNEALLKISDNGALPILCDMSPCLLHMRETLDKRLHLYEPVEFIYDFMLDRLEFSPLPITVAVHSTCSTTKMGVTAKLQALAGMCAAKVVSPMEVTCCGWAGDRGFFYPELNASALRMLPTSLEEATEGYSNSRTCEIGLTMNSGISYKSIVYLVDKVTRKKEEL
;
A
#
# COMPACT_ATOMS: atom_id res chain seq x y z
N THR A 1 12.91 -9.89 -14.65
CA THR A 1 11.53 -10.46 -14.64
C THR A 1 11.19 -11.07 -15.98
N ILE A 2 10.18 -11.93 -16.01
CA ILE A 2 9.58 -12.48 -17.22
C ILE A 2 8.17 -11.91 -17.43
N THR A 3 7.71 -11.89 -18.69
CA THR A 3 6.37 -11.38 -19.03
C THR A 3 5.26 -12.29 -18.48
N PRO A 4 4.02 -11.79 -18.33
CA PRO A 4 2.87 -12.61 -17.94
C PRO A 4 2.68 -13.85 -18.82
N ARG A 5 2.82 -13.72 -20.14
CA ARG A 5 2.75 -14.83 -21.09
C ARG A 5 3.85 -15.88 -20.79
N GLN A 6 5.09 -15.45 -20.59
CA GLN A 6 6.19 -16.36 -20.27
C GLN A 6 5.97 -17.10 -18.96
N ARG A 7 5.35 -16.48 -17.94
CA ARG A 7 4.98 -17.17 -16.69
C ARG A 7 4.08 -18.38 -16.96
N ILE A 8 3.05 -18.20 -17.77
CA ILE A 8 2.12 -19.28 -18.13
C ILE A 8 2.85 -20.39 -18.88
N VAL A 9 3.63 -20.05 -19.92
CA VAL A 9 4.33 -21.02 -20.77
C VAL A 9 5.33 -21.83 -19.94
N ILE A 10 6.18 -21.18 -19.13
CA ILE A 10 7.19 -21.86 -18.32
C ILE A 10 6.52 -22.77 -17.28
N TYR A 11 5.46 -22.29 -16.62
CA TYR A 11 4.72 -23.12 -15.65
C TYR A 11 4.13 -24.37 -16.31
N ARG A 12 3.48 -24.21 -17.47
CA ARG A 12 2.95 -25.35 -18.27
C ARG A 12 4.07 -26.32 -18.66
N THR A 13 5.23 -25.82 -19.07
CA THR A 13 6.39 -26.66 -19.40
C THR A 13 6.87 -27.44 -18.18
N LEU A 14 6.99 -26.80 -17.01
CA LEU A 14 7.36 -27.47 -15.76
C LEU A 14 6.33 -28.55 -15.38
N SER A 15 5.04 -28.26 -15.50
CA SER A 15 3.96 -29.25 -15.23
C SER A 15 4.05 -30.44 -16.17
N ALA A 16 4.19 -30.21 -17.48
CA ALA A 16 4.32 -31.28 -18.47
C ALA A 16 5.60 -32.14 -18.27
N MET A 17 6.72 -31.51 -17.86
CA MET A 17 7.95 -32.26 -17.50
C MET A 17 7.72 -33.13 -16.26
N ALA A 18 7.01 -32.61 -15.25
CA ALA A 18 6.68 -33.39 -14.05
C ALA A 18 5.77 -34.57 -14.36
N GLU A 19 4.76 -34.41 -15.20
CA GLU A 19 3.87 -35.49 -15.66
C GLU A 19 4.62 -36.61 -16.42
N ARG A 20 5.70 -36.26 -17.15
CA ARG A 20 6.59 -37.21 -17.83
C ARG A 20 7.66 -37.82 -16.92
N GLY A 21 7.65 -37.52 -15.61
CA GLY A 21 8.66 -38.03 -14.67
C GLY A 21 10.05 -37.37 -14.78
N GLU A 22 10.18 -36.23 -15.46
CA GLU A 22 11.46 -35.54 -15.72
C GLU A 22 11.93 -34.65 -14.55
N THR A 23 11.30 -34.76 -13.38
CA THR A 23 11.58 -33.89 -12.20
C THR A 23 13.03 -33.99 -11.69
N GLY A 24 13.70 -35.12 -11.93
CA GLY A 24 15.11 -35.37 -11.56
C GLY A 24 16.12 -34.81 -12.58
N THR A 25 15.69 -34.25 -13.71
CA THR A 25 16.61 -33.79 -14.74
C THR A 25 17.24 -32.44 -14.41
N PRO A 26 18.52 -32.18 -14.82
CA PRO A 26 19.15 -30.88 -14.68
C PRO A 26 18.35 -29.75 -15.35
N ARG A 27 17.68 -30.06 -16.48
CA ARG A 27 16.83 -29.11 -17.21
C ARG A 27 15.64 -28.66 -16.36
N TYR A 28 14.93 -29.60 -15.72
CA TYR A 28 13.80 -29.27 -14.84
C TYR A 28 14.26 -28.43 -13.65
N ALA A 29 15.34 -28.85 -12.97
CA ALA A 29 15.88 -28.14 -11.82
C ALA A 29 16.31 -26.71 -12.16
N GLY A 30 17.00 -26.53 -13.29
CA GLY A 30 17.45 -25.21 -13.78
C GLY A 30 16.25 -24.29 -14.13
N LEU A 31 15.26 -24.83 -14.83
CA LEU A 31 14.06 -24.07 -15.22
C LEU A 31 13.22 -23.68 -13.99
N LYS A 32 13.04 -24.62 -13.04
CA LYS A 32 12.32 -24.38 -11.78
C LYS A 32 13.03 -23.29 -10.94
N LYS A 33 14.34 -23.39 -10.77
CA LYS A 33 15.13 -22.38 -10.05
C LYS A 33 15.03 -20.98 -10.70
N ALA A 34 15.14 -20.91 -12.03
CA ALA A 34 15.00 -19.65 -12.75
C ALA A 34 13.58 -19.08 -12.64
N PHE A 35 12.54 -19.92 -12.68
CA PHE A 35 11.16 -19.51 -12.54
C PHE A 35 10.84 -19.01 -11.14
N GLN A 36 11.43 -19.62 -10.10
CA GLN A 36 11.23 -19.18 -8.71
C GLN A 36 11.52 -17.70 -8.55
N TYR A 37 12.68 -17.21 -8.99
CA TYR A 37 12.98 -15.78 -8.94
C TYR A 37 12.23 -15.00 -10.02
N LYS A 38 12.49 -15.30 -11.31
CA LYS A 38 12.01 -14.47 -12.45
C LYS A 38 10.50 -14.51 -12.65
N GLY A 39 9.81 -15.55 -12.24
CA GLY A 39 8.37 -15.77 -12.41
C GLY A 39 7.58 -15.50 -11.14
N ASN A 40 7.90 -16.19 -10.05
CA ASN A 40 7.15 -16.17 -8.81
C ASN A 40 7.49 -14.93 -7.96
N GLU A 41 8.76 -14.76 -7.57
CA GLU A 41 9.16 -13.71 -6.63
C GLU A 41 9.07 -12.30 -7.22
N THR A 42 9.38 -12.13 -8.50
CA THR A 42 9.31 -10.83 -9.17
C THR A 42 7.90 -10.42 -9.59
N CYS A 43 6.86 -11.20 -9.33
CA CYS A 43 5.49 -10.82 -9.60
C CYS A 43 4.92 -9.98 -8.45
N ALA A 44 4.48 -8.76 -8.74
CA ALA A 44 3.81 -7.88 -7.78
C ALA A 44 2.42 -8.39 -7.34
N THR A 45 1.80 -9.28 -8.13
CA THR A 45 0.40 -9.72 -7.98
C THR A 45 -0.62 -8.56 -7.95
N ASP A 46 -0.26 -7.42 -8.55
CA ASP A 46 -1.07 -6.21 -8.65
C ASP A 46 -2.23 -6.31 -9.64
N GLY A 47 -2.17 -7.28 -10.56
CA GLY A 47 -3.22 -7.53 -11.56
C GLY A 47 -3.20 -6.59 -12.77
N LEU A 48 -2.25 -5.66 -12.89
CA LEU A 48 -2.14 -4.77 -14.07
C LEU A 48 -1.99 -5.55 -15.39
N CYS A 49 -1.40 -6.74 -15.36
CA CYS A 49 -1.34 -7.61 -16.52
C CYS A 49 -2.73 -8.05 -17.01
N GLY A 50 -3.72 -8.18 -16.12
CA GLY A 50 -5.11 -8.43 -16.49
C GLY A 50 -5.79 -7.21 -17.09
N THR A 51 -5.52 -6.02 -16.56
CA THR A 51 -6.04 -4.76 -17.11
C THR A 51 -5.52 -4.49 -18.53
N ALA A 52 -4.24 -4.79 -18.78
CA ALA A 52 -3.63 -4.63 -20.10
C ALA A 52 -3.96 -5.77 -21.07
N CYS A 53 -4.54 -6.87 -20.61
CA CYS A 53 -4.86 -8.03 -21.45
C CYS A 53 -6.24 -7.88 -22.09
N PRO A 54 -6.38 -7.99 -23.41
CA PRO A 54 -7.68 -7.87 -24.10
C PRO A 54 -8.72 -8.91 -23.62
N VAL A 55 -8.26 -10.05 -23.10
CA VAL A 55 -9.11 -11.13 -22.59
C VAL A 55 -9.05 -11.24 -21.04
N GLY A 56 -8.53 -10.24 -20.36
CA GLY A 56 -8.56 -10.13 -18.90
C GLY A 56 -7.69 -11.12 -18.12
N ILE A 57 -6.67 -11.76 -18.74
CA ILE A 57 -5.85 -12.77 -18.07
C ILE A 57 -4.93 -12.12 -17.03
N ASN A 58 -5.28 -12.33 -15.74
CA ASN A 58 -4.48 -11.91 -14.60
C ASN A 58 -3.57 -13.04 -14.11
N THR A 59 -2.29 -13.00 -14.50
CA THR A 59 -1.29 -14.00 -14.05
C THR A 59 -0.92 -13.87 -12.58
N GLY A 60 -1.27 -12.77 -11.92
CA GLY A 60 -1.11 -12.63 -10.47
C GLY A 60 -1.88 -13.67 -9.68
N LEU A 61 -3.05 -14.10 -10.16
CA LEU A 61 -3.84 -15.18 -9.55
C LEU A 61 -3.10 -16.52 -9.61
N LEU A 62 -2.49 -16.84 -10.76
CA LEU A 62 -1.63 -18.03 -10.90
C LEU A 62 -0.48 -17.98 -9.88
N ILE A 63 0.16 -16.83 -9.74
CA ILE A 63 1.29 -16.70 -8.81
C ILE A 63 0.85 -16.82 -7.34
N LYS A 64 -0.30 -16.28 -6.96
CA LYS A 64 -0.87 -16.49 -5.61
C LYS A 64 -1.13 -17.97 -5.34
N GLU A 65 -1.64 -18.71 -6.34
CA GLU A 65 -1.86 -20.16 -6.27
C GLU A 65 -0.56 -20.93 -6.07
N LEU A 66 0.49 -20.58 -6.82
CA LEU A 66 1.80 -21.22 -6.72
C LEU A 66 2.43 -20.96 -5.34
N ARG A 67 2.38 -19.74 -4.84
CA ARG A 67 2.86 -19.39 -3.49
C ARG A 67 2.14 -20.20 -2.42
N TRP A 68 0.82 -20.35 -2.54
CA TRP A 68 0.04 -21.18 -1.62
C TRP A 68 0.52 -22.63 -1.61
N LYS A 69 0.75 -23.23 -2.78
CA LYS A 69 1.25 -24.62 -2.89
C LYS A 69 2.68 -24.80 -2.38
N GLU A 70 3.49 -23.74 -2.46
CA GLU A 70 4.91 -23.76 -2.06
C GLU A 70 5.13 -23.39 -0.58
N ASN A 71 4.13 -22.81 0.09
CA ASN A 71 4.24 -22.41 1.49
C ASN A 71 4.39 -23.65 2.38
N GLY A 72 5.50 -23.69 3.12
CA GLY A 72 5.80 -24.76 4.07
C GLY A 72 5.08 -24.58 5.42
N LYS A 73 4.97 -25.66 6.20
CA LYS A 73 4.31 -25.67 7.52
C LYS A 73 4.85 -24.60 8.50
N ALA A 74 6.15 -24.29 8.45
CA ALA A 74 6.73 -23.26 9.30
C ALA A 74 6.24 -21.86 8.92
N ALA A 75 6.20 -21.53 7.61
CA ALA A 75 5.68 -20.26 7.10
C ALA A 75 4.18 -20.11 7.44
N GLU A 76 3.40 -21.18 7.30
CA GLU A 76 1.99 -21.21 7.69
C GLU A 76 1.78 -20.94 9.20
N ARG A 77 2.63 -21.50 10.08
CA ARG A 77 2.57 -21.23 11.52
C ARG A 77 2.88 -19.77 11.84
N ILE A 78 3.91 -19.20 11.21
CA ILE A 78 4.28 -17.79 11.38
C ILE A 78 3.15 -16.89 10.89
N ALA A 79 2.60 -17.16 9.71
CA ALA A 79 1.47 -16.39 9.17
C ALA A 79 0.24 -16.46 10.08
N SER A 80 -0.06 -17.65 10.64
CA SER A 80 -1.17 -17.83 11.60
C SER A 80 -0.95 -17.07 12.89
N PHE A 81 0.28 -17.06 13.42
CA PHE A 81 0.63 -16.26 14.59
C PHE A 81 0.42 -14.76 14.31
N ILE A 82 0.94 -14.25 13.20
CA ILE A 82 0.78 -12.84 12.80
C ILE A 82 -0.71 -12.48 12.64
N ALA A 83 -1.50 -13.32 11.97
CA ALA A 83 -2.92 -13.07 11.75
C ALA A 83 -3.70 -13.00 13.08
N LYS A 84 -3.42 -13.94 13.99
CA LYS A 84 -4.10 -14.05 15.27
C LYS A 84 -3.72 -12.92 16.24
N ASP A 85 -2.44 -12.56 16.30
CA ASP A 85 -1.89 -11.57 17.24
C ASP A 85 -1.45 -10.28 16.54
N MET A 86 -2.22 -9.82 15.56
CA MET A 86 -1.90 -8.63 14.73
C MET A 86 -1.63 -7.37 15.56
N ASP A 87 -2.36 -7.18 16.66
CA ASP A 87 -2.14 -6.06 17.59
C ASP A 87 -0.74 -6.13 18.23
N SER A 88 -0.37 -7.29 18.78
CA SER A 88 0.95 -7.48 19.40
C SER A 88 2.07 -7.27 18.37
N VAL A 89 1.90 -7.78 17.15
CA VAL A 89 2.87 -7.63 16.07
C VAL A 89 3.04 -6.15 15.67
N THR A 90 1.96 -5.42 15.46
CA THR A 90 2.03 -3.99 15.10
C THR A 90 2.54 -3.13 16.27
N ASN A 91 2.17 -3.46 17.51
CA ASN A 91 2.69 -2.81 18.72
C ASN A 91 4.20 -3.01 18.91
N ALA A 92 4.75 -4.16 18.51
CA ALA A 92 6.18 -4.41 18.51
C ALA A 92 6.90 -3.73 17.33
N LEU A 93 6.32 -3.73 16.15
CA LEU A 93 6.94 -3.14 14.96
C LEU A 93 7.12 -1.61 15.06
N ARG A 94 6.17 -0.89 15.66
CA ARG A 94 6.26 0.56 15.84
C ARG A 94 7.53 1.01 16.58
N PRO A 95 7.80 0.55 17.82
CA PRO A 95 9.02 0.93 18.52
C PRO A 95 10.29 0.41 17.84
N MET A 96 10.24 -0.77 17.18
CA MET A 96 11.37 -1.27 16.39
C MET A 96 11.72 -0.34 15.23
N LEU A 97 10.74 0.15 14.48
CA LEU A 97 10.95 1.12 13.40
C LEU A 97 11.50 2.44 13.94
N SER A 98 10.97 2.94 15.06
CA SER A 98 11.46 4.16 15.71
C SER A 98 12.88 4.00 16.23
N PHE A 99 13.20 2.87 16.85
CA PHE A 99 14.56 2.53 17.29
C PHE A 99 15.55 2.45 16.13
N ALA A 100 15.23 1.68 15.08
CA ALA A 100 16.07 1.57 13.90
C ALA A 100 16.30 2.92 13.21
N HIS A 101 15.25 3.77 13.18
CA HIS A 101 15.35 5.13 12.68
C HIS A 101 16.26 6.01 13.56
N GLY A 102 16.16 5.90 14.90
CA GLY A 102 17.05 6.57 15.85
C GLY A 102 18.52 6.15 15.68
N VAL A 103 18.75 4.84 15.58
CA VAL A 103 20.08 4.28 15.33
C VAL A 103 20.65 4.81 14.00
N SER A 104 19.86 4.81 12.93
CA SER A 104 20.30 5.30 11.62
C SER A 104 20.69 6.77 11.61
N LYS A 105 20.09 7.60 12.48
CA LYS A 105 20.50 9.00 12.68
C LYS A 105 21.85 9.12 13.37
N VAL A 106 22.15 8.24 14.31
CA VAL A 106 23.40 8.28 15.09
C VAL A 106 24.58 7.73 14.30
N ILE A 107 24.43 6.55 13.68
CA ILE A 107 25.53 5.89 12.94
C ILE A 107 25.63 6.36 11.48
N GLY A 108 24.64 7.13 11.02
CA GLY A 108 24.50 7.55 9.62
C GLY A 108 23.72 6.56 8.75
N TYR A 109 22.91 7.11 7.84
CA TYR A 109 22.05 6.29 6.94
C TYR A 109 22.86 5.34 6.06
N GLY A 110 23.98 5.78 5.50
CA GLY A 110 24.85 4.95 4.65
C GLY A 110 25.44 3.75 5.40
N THR A 111 25.85 3.93 6.66
CA THR A 111 26.33 2.84 7.53
C THR A 111 25.22 1.82 7.79
N MET A 112 24.02 2.29 8.13
CA MET A 112 22.85 1.43 8.37
C MET A 112 22.47 0.63 7.11
N GLU A 113 22.48 1.26 5.93
CA GLU A 113 22.26 0.59 4.65
C GLU A 113 23.36 -0.47 4.38
N GLY A 114 24.62 -0.17 4.68
CA GLY A 114 25.73 -1.11 4.57
C GLY A 114 25.55 -2.34 5.46
N ILE A 115 25.23 -2.14 6.73
CA ILE A 115 24.97 -3.21 7.70
C ILE A 115 23.82 -4.10 7.23
N THR A 116 22.68 -3.51 6.87
CA THR A 116 21.49 -4.29 6.45
C THR A 116 21.73 -5.00 5.13
N ARG A 117 22.56 -4.45 4.21
CA ARG A 117 23.01 -5.12 2.98
C ARG A 117 23.89 -6.33 3.28
N GLY A 118 24.76 -6.23 4.28
CA GLY A 118 25.54 -7.37 4.79
C GLY A 118 24.64 -8.48 5.33
N LEU A 119 23.73 -8.12 6.23
CA LEU A 119 22.73 -9.05 6.80
C LEU A 119 21.83 -9.69 5.73
N PHE A 120 21.41 -8.92 4.75
CA PHE A 120 20.65 -9.41 3.60
C PHE A 120 21.39 -10.51 2.84
N ARG A 121 22.69 -10.32 2.55
CA ARG A 121 23.52 -11.31 1.86
C ARG A 121 23.73 -12.57 2.71
N ILE A 122 24.10 -12.41 3.98
CA ILE A 122 24.38 -13.52 4.90
C ILE A 122 23.13 -14.35 5.18
N SER A 123 21.95 -13.71 5.29
CA SER A 123 20.68 -14.40 5.52
C SER A 123 20.10 -15.11 4.28
N GLY A 124 20.78 -15.07 3.14
CA GLY A 124 20.24 -15.57 1.88
C GLY A 124 19.01 -14.78 1.42
N HIS A 125 19.08 -13.46 1.50
CA HIS A 125 18.04 -12.48 1.10
C HIS A 125 16.74 -12.54 1.95
N ARG A 126 16.85 -13.00 3.20
CA ARG A 126 15.71 -13.08 4.13
C ARG A 126 15.60 -11.90 5.08
N PHE A 127 16.66 -11.13 5.27
CA PHE A 127 16.65 -9.92 6.07
C PHE A 127 16.30 -8.71 5.20
N PRO A 128 15.33 -7.86 5.59
CA PRO A 128 14.93 -6.71 4.77
C PRO A 128 16.06 -5.65 4.70
N LEU A 129 16.19 -5.01 3.55
CA LEU A 129 17.08 -3.88 3.36
C LEU A 129 16.50 -2.65 4.05
N TRP A 130 17.35 -1.91 4.76
CA TRP A 130 17.02 -0.58 5.27
C TRP A 130 17.30 0.48 4.21
N THR A 131 16.48 1.48 4.14
CA THR A 131 16.70 2.67 3.33
C THR A 131 16.52 3.92 4.17
N ARG A 132 17.17 5.04 3.80
CA ARG A 132 16.98 6.33 4.48
C ARG A 132 15.52 6.82 4.48
N TYR A 133 14.72 6.31 3.55
CA TYR A 133 13.30 6.64 3.39
C TYR A 133 12.37 5.66 4.10
N THR A 134 12.92 4.66 4.78
CA THR A 134 12.12 3.77 5.63
C THR A 134 11.50 4.60 6.75
N PRO A 135 10.16 4.60 6.90
CA PRO A 135 9.49 5.43 7.89
C PRO A 135 9.85 5.07 9.33
N SER A 136 9.75 6.03 10.22
CA SER A 136 9.71 5.76 11.67
C SER A 136 8.43 5.02 12.04
N GLY A 137 8.34 4.52 13.28
CA GLY A 137 7.07 3.99 13.80
C GLY A 137 6.00 5.08 13.90
N ALA A 138 4.77 4.71 13.55
CA ALA A 138 3.63 5.62 13.70
C ALA A 138 3.35 5.90 15.19
N ARG A 139 2.85 7.10 15.48
CA ARG A 139 2.31 7.42 16.80
C ARG A 139 1.12 6.52 17.10
N LYS A 140 1.04 6.02 18.34
CA LYS A 140 -0.15 5.31 18.78
C LYS A 140 -1.28 6.31 18.98
N LEU A 141 -2.37 6.11 18.28
CA LEU A 141 -3.58 6.91 18.42
C LEU A 141 -4.64 6.12 19.19
N ASP A 142 -5.49 6.85 19.90
CA ASP A 142 -6.72 6.31 20.47
C ASP A 142 -7.85 6.50 19.47
N TYR A 143 -8.51 5.41 19.11
CA TYR A 143 -9.58 5.36 18.11
C TYR A 143 -10.94 5.28 18.81
N THR A 144 -11.29 6.35 19.50
CA THR A 144 -12.60 6.47 20.15
C THR A 144 -13.62 7.05 19.19
N THR A 145 -14.75 6.35 19.01
CA THR A 145 -15.88 6.86 18.22
C THR A 145 -16.38 8.17 18.81
N GLU A 146 -16.54 9.17 17.96
CA GLU A 146 -16.93 10.52 18.35
C GLU A 146 -18.44 10.61 18.58
N THR A 147 -18.84 11.47 19.49
CA THR A 147 -20.25 11.79 19.69
C THR A 147 -20.72 12.72 18.59
N ARG A 148 -21.67 12.26 17.79
CA ARG A 148 -22.27 13.03 16.69
C ARG A 148 -23.15 14.17 17.23
N LEU A 149 -22.96 15.38 16.70
CA LEU A 149 -23.84 16.51 16.93
C LEU A 149 -25.06 16.47 15.98
N PRO A 150 -26.20 17.09 16.34
CA PRO A 150 -27.35 17.21 15.46
C PRO A 150 -26.96 17.85 14.11
N GLY A 151 -27.35 17.23 12.99
CA GLY A 151 -27.02 17.70 11.63
C GLY A 151 -25.63 17.41 11.14
N GLN A 152 -24.72 16.92 12.00
CA GLN A 152 -23.34 16.57 11.62
C GLN A 152 -23.33 15.29 10.77
N PRO A 153 -22.66 15.29 9.60
CA PRO A 153 -22.46 14.06 8.82
C PRO A 153 -21.56 13.09 9.57
N GLU A 154 -21.83 11.80 9.41
CA GLU A 154 -21.11 10.73 10.09
C GLU A 154 -20.53 9.76 9.08
N MET A 155 -19.37 9.20 9.40
CA MET A 155 -18.66 8.25 8.56
C MET A 155 -17.83 7.27 9.38
N VAL A 156 -17.42 6.17 8.78
CA VAL A 156 -16.51 5.20 9.39
C VAL A 156 -15.10 5.40 8.84
N TYR A 157 -14.11 5.56 9.70
CA TYR A 157 -12.71 5.56 9.30
C TYR A 157 -12.00 4.27 9.72
N PHE A 158 -11.50 3.55 8.74
CA PHE A 158 -10.64 2.37 8.91
C PHE A 158 -9.22 2.69 8.46
N PRO A 159 -8.34 3.21 9.34
CA PRO A 159 -6.92 3.35 9.06
C PRO A 159 -6.30 1.97 8.85
N SER A 160 -5.57 1.79 7.77
CA SER A 160 -4.93 0.52 7.42
C SER A 160 -3.87 0.11 8.44
N CYS A 161 -3.55 -1.19 8.53
CA CYS A 161 -2.52 -1.66 9.45
C CYS A 161 -1.15 -1.02 9.18
N ILE A 162 -0.85 -0.70 7.92
CA ILE A 162 0.43 -0.08 7.53
C ILE A 162 0.53 1.37 7.98
N THR A 163 -0.53 2.17 7.86
CA THR A 163 -0.54 3.57 8.32
C THR A 163 -0.56 3.67 9.85
N ARG A 164 -1.17 2.69 10.52
CA ARG A 164 -1.10 2.55 11.98
C ARG A 164 0.28 2.12 12.49
N THR A 165 1.13 1.56 11.62
CA THR A 165 2.47 1.03 11.98
C THR A 165 3.59 1.95 11.50
N MET A 166 3.51 2.49 10.29
CA MET A 166 4.53 3.34 9.67
C MET A 166 4.13 4.82 9.75
N GLY A 167 4.90 5.59 10.49
CA GLY A 167 4.79 7.04 10.60
C GLY A 167 5.37 7.79 9.38
N PRO A 168 5.63 9.09 9.50
CA PRO A 168 6.25 9.87 8.44
C PRO A 168 7.69 9.43 8.18
N SER A 169 8.16 9.61 6.95
CA SER A 169 9.56 9.45 6.59
C SER A 169 10.42 10.59 7.15
N ALA A 170 11.74 10.37 7.22
CA ALA A 170 12.66 11.35 7.78
C ALA A 170 12.69 12.67 7.00
N ASP A 171 12.47 12.59 5.69
CA ASP A 171 12.47 13.68 4.73
C ASP A 171 11.16 14.50 4.72
N TYR A 172 10.15 14.10 5.50
CA TYR A 172 8.92 14.89 5.62
C TYR A 172 9.12 16.06 6.60
N ASP A 173 8.74 17.26 6.18
CA ASP A 173 8.70 18.44 7.05
C ASP A 173 7.64 18.26 8.13
N ASP A 174 6.46 17.78 7.75
CA ASP A 174 5.36 17.47 8.65
C ASP A 174 5.59 16.13 9.34
N LYS A 175 5.58 16.11 10.67
CA LYS A 175 5.82 14.93 11.50
C LYS A 175 4.54 14.19 11.90
N ALA A 176 3.37 14.69 11.51
CA ALA A 176 2.12 13.96 11.69
C ALA A 176 2.04 12.79 10.70
N GLY A 177 1.44 11.67 11.12
CA GLY A 177 1.21 10.51 10.26
C GLY A 177 0.02 10.69 9.32
N VAL A 178 -0.10 9.80 8.32
CA VAL A 178 -1.25 9.81 7.38
C VAL A 178 -2.58 9.77 8.13
N THR A 179 -2.68 8.93 9.16
CA THR A 179 -3.91 8.81 9.98
C THR A 179 -4.26 10.12 10.67
N GLU A 180 -3.28 10.81 11.27
CA GLU A 180 -3.49 12.10 11.93
C GLU A 180 -3.95 13.16 10.93
N LYS A 181 -3.35 13.19 9.73
CA LYS A 181 -3.74 14.10 8.64
C LYS A 181 -5.14 13.81 8.09
N THR A 182 -5.50 12.54 7.97
CA THR A 182 -6.84 12.13 7.54
C THR A 182 -7.89 12.57 8.56
N ILE A 183 -7.64 12.38 9.86
CA ILE A 183 -8.53 12.83 10.93
C ILE A 183 -8.67 14.36 10.92
N SER A 184 -7.55 15.08 10.82
CA SER A 184 -7.56 16.55 10.69
C SER A 184 -8.45 17.02 9.55
N LEU A 185 -8.31 16.40 8.38
CA LEU A 185 -9.07 16.75 7.18
C LEU A 185 -10.57 16.44 7.33
N LEU A 186 -10.91 15.29 7.93
CA LEU A 186 -12.30 14.92 8.23
C LEU A 186 -12.96 15.92 9.19
N HIS A 187 -12.23 16.35 10.23
CA HIS A 187 -12.71 17.37 11.15
C HIS A 187 -12.88 18.74 10.49
N LYS A 188 -11.95 19.16 9.61
CA LYS A 188 -12.10 20.39 8.81
C LYS A 188 -13.40 20.37 7.97
N ALA A 189 -13.72 19.19 7.41
CA ALA A 189 -14.95 19.01 6.64
C ALA A 189 -16.20 18.78 7.51
N GLY A 190 -16.06 18.78 8.84
CA GLY A 190 -17.15 18.70 9.80
C GLY A 190 -17.74 17.31 10.02
N PHE A 191 -17.02 16.22 9.68
CA PHE A 191 -17.47 14.86 9.93
C PHE A 191 -17.28 14.42 11.38
N ALA A 192 -18.25 13.66 11.91
CA ALA A 192 -18.07 12.82 13.08
C ALA A 192 -17.54 11.45 12.66
N ILE A 193 -16.53 10.93 13.35
CA ILE A 193 -15.83 9.73 12.96
C ILE A 193 -16.19 8.56 13.87
N ARG A 194 -16.66 7.46 13.25
CA ARG A 194 -16.78 6.17 13.94
C ARG A 194 -15.57 5.29 13.63
N TYR A 195 -15.13 4.53 14.63
CA TYR A 195 -14.05 3.55 14.47
C TYR A 195 -14.55 2.15 14.81
N PRO A 196 -14.19 1.12 14.01
CA PRO A 196 -14.54 -0.26 14.35
C PRO A 196 -13.87 -0.69 15.66
N GLU A 197 -14.58 -1.48 16.45
CA GLU A 197 -14.03 -2.06 17.69
C GLU A 197 -12.79 -2.91 17.39
N ASN A 198 -11.88 -2.99 18.36
CA ASN A 198 -10.64 -3.78 18.23
C ASN A 198 -9.82 -3.47 16.96
N ILE A 199 -9.86 -2.23 16.49
CA ILE A 199 -9.25 -1.76 15.24
C ILE A 199 -7.79 -2.22 15.07
N HIS A 200 -7.03 -2.32 16.16
CA HIS A 200 -5.64 -2.74 16.15
C HIS A 200 -5.44 -4.20 15.69
N ARG A 201 -6.46 -5.04 15.82
CA ARG A 201 -6.45 -6.44 15.35
C ARG A 201 -6.90 -6.58 13.90
N LEU A 202 -7.63 -5.58 13.38
CA LEU A 202 -8.22 -5.64 12.05
C LEU A 202 -7.18 -5.41 10.94
N CYS A 203 -7.31 -6.18 9.86
CA CYS A 203 -6.49 -6.09 8.66
C CYS A 203 -7.34 -6.50 7.45
N CYS A 204 -7.09 -5.89 6.30
CA CYS A 204 -7.80 -6.24 5.06
C CYS A 204 -7.44 -7.61 4.48
N GLY A 205 -6.42 -8.31 4.99
CA GLY A 205 -6.01 -9.63 4.48
C GLY A 205 -5.07 -9.59 3.28
N MET A 206 -4.92 -8.47 2.57
CA MET A 206 -4.19 -8.38 1.30
C MET A 206 -2.74 -8.89 1.39
N ALA A 207 -2.01 -8.59 2.48
CA ALA A 207 -0.63 -9.03 2.65
C ALA A 207 -0.52 -10.56 2.70
N PHE A 208 -1.44 -11.24 3.37
CA PHE A 208 -1.54 -12.70 3.42
C PHE A 208 -1.92 -13.26 2.04
N SER A 209 -2.95 -12.70 1.40
CA SER A 209 -3.42 -13.10 0.07
C SER A 209 -2.30 -13.01 -0.97
N SER A 210 -1.52 -11.92 -1.00
CA SER A 210 -0.43 -11.73 -1.96
C SER A 210 0.72 -12.72 -1.80
N LYS A 211 0.92 -13.25 -0.57
CA LYS A 211 1.93 -14.24 -0.22
C LYS A 211 1.43 -15.69 -0.29
N GLY A 212 0.17 -15.91 -0.64
CA GLY A 212 -0.44 -17.24 -0.77
C GLY A 212 -0.95 -17.83 0.55
N PHE A 213 -1.06 -17.08 1.63
CA PHE A 213 -1.63 -17.52 2.91
C PHE A 213 -3.15 -17.34 2.91
N ARG A 214 -3.84 -18.18 2.15
CA ARG A 214 -5.28 -18.07 1.88
C ARG A 214 -6.16 -18.11 3.13
N ARG A 215 -5.85 -19.02 4.05
CA ARG A 215 -6.62 -19.19 5.28
C ARG A 215 -6.54 -17.95 6.14
N GLN A 216 -5.33 -17.41 6.34
CA GLN A 216 -5.09 -16.20 7.13
C GLN A 216 -5.66 -14.95 6.46
N ALA A 217 -5.63 -14.89 5.13
CA ALA A 217 -6.28 -13.82 4.38
C ALA A 217 -7.80 -13.84 4.64
N LYS A 218 -8.44 -15.00 4.48
CA LYS A 218 -9.88 -15.16 4.69
C LYS A 218 -10.29 -14.87 6.13
N GLU A 219 -9.52 -15.34 7.12
CA GLU A 219 -9.75 -15.05 8.53
C GLU A 219 -9.78 -13.52 8.79
N LYS A 220 -8.81 -12.79 8.24
CA LYS A 220 -8.76 -11.32 8.40
C LYS A 220 -9.84 -10.58 7.60
N GLU A 221 -10.19 -11.08 6.43
CA GLU A 221 -11.29 -10.56 5.61
C GLU A 221 -12.63 -10.71 6.35
N ASP A 222 -12.90 -11.87 6.96
CA ASP A 222 -14.14 -12.14 7.70
C ASP A 222 -14.24 -11.28 8.96
N GLU A 223 -13.16 -11.20 9.76
CA GLU A 223 -13.11 -10.32 10.95
C GLU A 223 -13.37 -8.85 10.58
N LEU A 224 -12.75 -8.37 9.50
CA LEU A 224 -12.93 -7.00 9.05
C LEU A 224 -14.34 -6.76 8.52
N ASN A 225 -14.87 -7.71 7.75
CA ASN A 225 -16.21 -7.63 7.18
C ASN A 225 -17.28 -7.48 8.27
N GLU A 226 -17.22 -8.34 9.29
CA GLU A 226 -18.12 -8.29 10.44
C GLU A 226 -18.02 -6.96 11.19
N ALA A 227 -16.80 -6.52 11.48
CA ALA A 227 -16.57 -5.26 12.19
C ALA A 227 -17.08 -4.04 11.42
N LEU A 228 -16.86 -4.01 10.09
CA LEU A 228 -17.32 -2.91 9.25
C LEU A 228 -18.84 -2.91 9.05
N LEU A 229 -19.49 -4.06 8.88
CA LEU A 229 -20.95 -4.15 8.82
C LEU A 229 -21.59 -3.64 10.12
N LYS A 230 -21.02 -4.04 11.27
CA LYS A 230 -21.51 -3.60 12.58
C LYS A 230 -21.43 -2.09 12.75
N ILE A 231 -20.25 -1.48 12.49
CA ILE A 231 -20.01 -0.07 12.76
C ILE A 231 -20.65 0.87 11.73
N SER A 232 -20.89 0.40 10.50
CA SER A 232 -21.48 1.17 9.43
C SER A 232 -23.01 1.07 9.34
N ASP A 233 -23.65 0.50 10.35
CA ASP A 233 -25.10 0.24 10.34
C ASP A 233 -25.53 -0.56 9.09
N ASN A 234 -24.86 -1.73 8.87
CA ASN A 234 -25.01 -2.60 7.70
C ASN A 234 -24.74 -1.91 6.35
N GLY A 235 -23.80 -0.99 6.31
CA GLY A 235 -23.39 -0.28 5.10
C GLY A 235 -24.09 1.06 4.87
N ALA A 236 -24.94 1.52 5.79
CA ALA A 236 -25.61 2.82 5.66
C ALA A 236 -24.62 4.00 5.70
N LEU A 237 -23.49 3.86 6.44
CA LEU A 237 -22.47 4.89 6.52
C LEU A 237 -21.34 4.62 5.52
N PRO A 238 -20.79 5.68 4.89
CA PRO A 238 -19.61 5.55 4.04
C PRO A 238 -18.37 5.21 4.88
N ILE A 239 -17.50 4.39 4.32
CA ILE A 239 -16.29 3.88 4.99
C ILE A 239 -15.06 4.33 4.24
N LEU A 240 -14.19 5.08 4.90
CA LEU A 240 -12.90 5.51 4.37
C LEU A 240 -11.79 4.53 4.79
N CYS A 241 -11.01 4.04 3.82
CA CYS A 241 -9.74 3.34 4.05
C CYS A 241 -8.61 4.13 3.42
N ASP A 242 -7.60 4.47 4.22
CA ASP A 242 -6.49 5.38 3.85
C ASP A 242 -5.40 4.76 2.96
N MET A 243 -5.60 3.54 2.46
CA MET A 243 -4.64 2.80 1.66
C MET A 243 -5.29 2.18 0.44
N SER A 244 -5.01 2.70 -0.74
CA SER A 244 -5.61 2.27 -2.01
C SER A 244 -5.49 0.76 -2.29
N PRO A 245 -4.33 0.08 -2.08
CA PRO A 245 -4.26 -1.38 -2.28
C PRO A 245 -5.13 -2.18 -1.29
N CYS A 246 -5.26 -1.72 -0.04
CA CYS A 246 -6.15 -2.34 0.94
C CYS A 246 -7.61 -2.18 0.52
N LEU A 247 -7.99 -0.97 0.11
CA LEU A 247 -9.34 -0.69 -0.36
C LEU A 247 -9.74 -1.55 -1.56
N LEU A 248 -8.86 -1.65 -2.57
CA LEU A 248 -9.14 -2.52 -3.73
C LEU A 248 -9.41 -3.96 -3.29
N HIS A 249 -8.58 -4.50 -2.38
CA HIS A 249 -8.77 -5.85 -1.85
C HIS A 249 -10.09 -5.99 -1.07
N MET A 250 -10.43 -5.00 -0.24
CA MET A 250 -11.71 -4.96 0.47
C MET A 250 -12.90 -4.93 -0.50
N ARG A 251 -12.85 -4.14 -1.57
CA ARG A 251 -13.88 -4.11 -2.61
C ARG A 251 -14.04 -5.44 -3.35
N GLU A 252 -12.95 -6.21 -3.50
CA GLU A 252 -12.95 -7.53 -4.14
C GLU A 252 -13.49 -8.64 -3.22
N THR A 253 -13.30 -8.54 -1.88
CA THR A 253 -13.50 -9.66 -0.94
C THR A 253 -14.60 -9.47 0.10
N LEU A 254 -14.93 -8.23 0.47
CA LEU A 254 -15.92 -7.96 1.49
C LEU A 254 -17.34 -7.85 0.93
N ASP A 255 -18.32 -7.76 1.83
CA ASP A 255 -19.76 -7.65 1.53
C ASP A 255 -20.04 -6.41 0.66
N LYS A 256 -20.86 -6.57 -0.37
CA LYS A 256 -21.19 -5.50 -1.33
C LYS A 256 -22.12 -4.43 -0.77
N ARG A 257 -22.68 -4.62 0.41
CA ARG A 257 -23.42 -3.58 1.15
C ARG A 257 -22.51 -2.48 1.69
N LEU A 258 -21.22 -2.77 1.89
CA LEU A 258 -20.25 -1.80 2.40
C LEU A 258 -19.89 -0.77 1.32
N HIS A 259 -20.15 0.49 1.58
CA HIS A 259 -19.77 1.62 0.73
C HIS A 259 -18.34 2.07 1.06
N LEU A 260 -17.37 1.54 0.34
CA LEU A 260 -15.93 1.67 0.61
C LEU A 260 -15.30 2.75 -0.29
N TYR A 261 -14.55 3.68 0.29
CA TYR A 261 -13.89 4.79 -0.40
C TYR A 261 -12.42 4.91 -0.04
N GLU A 262 -11.57 5.31 -1.00
CA GLU A 262 -10.22 5.79 -0.71
C GLU A 262 -10.24 7.31 -0.44
N PRO A 263 -9.14 7.88 0.10
CA PRO A 263 -9.11 9.31 0.43
C PRO A 263 -9.48 10.23 -0.73
N VAL A 264 -8.99 9.96 -1.94
CA VAL A 264 -9.27 10.79 -3.13
C VAL A 264 -10.76 10.79 -3.46
N GLU A 265 -11.39 9.60 -3.48
CA GLU A 265 -12.83 9.49 -3.75
C GLU A 265 -13.63 10.16 -2.65
N PHE A 266 -13.29 9.89 -1.37
CA PHE A 266 -14.02 10.45 -0.24
C PHE A 266 -13.95 11.97 -0.20
N ILE A 267 -12.77 12.53 -0.42
CA ILE A 267 -12.58 13.99 -0.49
C ILE A 267 -13.40 14.56 -1.65
N TYR A 268 -13.29 13.96 -2.83
CA TYR A 268 -13.94 14.45 -4.03
C TYR A 268 -15.48 14.36 -3.95
N ASP A 269 -16.00 13.26 -3.41
CA ASP A 269 -17.44 12.99 -3.42
C ASP A 269 -18.18 13.60 -2.21
N PHE A 270 -17.50 13.87 -1.07
CA PHE A 270 -18.16 14.28 0.17
C PHE A 270 -17.61 15.55 0.82
N MET A 271 -16.43 16.03 0.40
CA MET A 271 -15.76 17.10 1.14
C MET A 271 -15.52 18.39 0.34
N LEU A 272 -15.65 18.40 -1.00
CA LEU A 272 -15.36 19.57 -1.82
C LEU A 272 -16.22 20.79 -1.44
N ASP A 273 -17.51 20.56 -1.19
CA ASP A 273 -18.44 21.64 -0.81
C ASP A 273 -18.24 22.15 0.63
N ARG A 274 -17.46 21.44 1.43
CA ARG A 274 -17.20 21.70 2.86
C ARG A 274 -15.85 22.34 3.12
N LEU A 275 -14.96 22.30 2.13
CA LEU A 275 -13.59 22.79 2.22
C LEU A 275 -13.37 23.97 1.28
N GLU A 276 -12.62 24.93 1.75
CA GLU A 276 -12.08 26.02 0.93
C GLU A 276 -10.62 25.72 0.59
N PHE A 277 -10.28 25.76 -0.69
CA PHE A 277 -8.97 25.43 -1.20
C PHE A 277 -8.16 26.71 -1.46
N SER A 278 -6.90 26.72 -1.03
CA SER A 278 -5.91 27.77 -1.31
C SER A 278 -4.70 27.13 -1.98
N PRO A 279 -4.70 27.00 -3.32
CA PRO A 279 -3.68 26.25 -4.05
C PRO A 279 -2.27 26.82 -3.86
N LEU A 280 -1.27 25.97 -3.76
CA LEU A 280 0.13 26.34 -3.66
C LEU A 280 0.68 26.78 -5.04
N PRO A 281 1.54 27.82 -5.10
CA PRO A 281 2.17 28.28 -6.34
C PRO A 281 3.36 27.39 -6.73
N ILE A 282 3.18 26.06 -6.74
CA ILE A 282 4.23 25.08 -7.04
C ILE A 282 3.75 24.05 -8.07
N THR A 283 4.72 23.36 -8.67
CA THR A 283 4.47 22.17 -9.47
C THR A 283 4.57 20.92 -8.58
N VAL A 284 3.56 20.05 -8.62
CA VAL A 284 3.54 18.78 -7.91
C VAL A 284 3.47 17.61 -8.88
N ALA A 285 4.12 16.50 -8.51
CA ALA A 285 3.98 15.25 -9.25
C ALA A 285 2.95 14.35 -8.57
N VAL A 286 2.08 13.70 -9.35
CA VAL A 286 1.16 12.68 -8.81
C VAL A 286 1.41 11.33 -9.46
N HIS A 287 1.39 10.28 -8.63
CA HIS A 287 1.49 8.91 -9.10
C HIS A 287 0.23 8.14 -8.74
N SER A 288 -0.52 7.74 -9.77
CA SER A 288 -1.65 6.80 -9.61
C SER A 288 -1.12 5.40 -9.35
N THR A 289 -1.46 4.84 -8.18
CA THR A 289 -1.07 3.46 -7.88
C THR A 289 -1.80 2.47 -8.78
N CYS A 290 -1.28 1.23 -8.89
CA CYS A 290 -1.94 0.16 -9.64
C CYS A 290 -3.39 -0.07 -9.16
N SER A 291 -3.65 0.06 -7.87
CA SER A 291 -5.00 -0.05 -7.29
C SER A 291 -5.90 1.13 -7.66
N THR A 292 -5.40 2.37 -7.60
CA THR A 292 -6.12 3.58 -8.04
C THR A 292 -6.54 3.48 -9.50
N THR A 293 -5.62 3.02 -10.37
CA THR A 293 -5.89 2.80 -11.79
C THR A 293 -6.97 1.74 -11.99
N LYS A 294 -6.88 0.59 -11.30
CA LYS A 294 -7.89 -0.48 -11.37
C LYS A 294 -9.26 -0.06 -10.86
N MET A 295 -9.34 0.82 -9.88
CA MET A 295 -10.60 1.37 -9.35
C MET A 295 -11.16 2.53 -10.18
N GLY A 296 -10.44 3.00 -11.21
CA GLY A 296 -10.88 4.12 -12.05
C GLY A 296 -10.77 5.50 -11.40
N VAL A 297 -9.96 5.66 -10.34
CA VAL A 297 -9.89 6.88 -9.52
C VAL A 297 -8.82 7.87 -10.01
N THR A 298 -8.02 7.52 -11.02
CA THR A 298 -6.92 8.35 -11.53
C THR A 298 -7.35 9.78 -11.90
N ALA A 299 -8.49 9.93 -12.58
CA ALA A 299 -8.99 11.26 -12.98
C ALA A 299 -9.35 12.13 -11.76
N LYS A 300 -9.98 11.55 -10.73
CA LYS A 300 -10.26 12.26 -9.47
C LYS A 300 -8.97 12.66 -8.75
N LEU A 301 -7.94 11.81 -8.74
CA LEU A 301 -6.64 12.14 -8.15
C LEU A 301 -5.98 13.34 -8.84
N GLN A 302 -5.99 13.35 -10.17
CA GLN A 302 -5.44 14.47 -10.96
C GLN A 302 -6.23 15.76 -10.75
N ALA A 303 -7.56 15.69 -10.76
CA ALA A 303 -8.43 16.83 -10.53
C ALA A 303 -8.24 17.41 -9.11
N LEU A 304 -8.19 16.54 -8.09
CA LEU A 304 -7.96 16.96 -6.70
C LEU A 304 -6.59 17.63 -6.52
N ALA A 305 -5.53 17.08 -7.11
CA ALA A 305 -4.21 17.68 -7.08
C ALA A 305 -4.19 19.04 -7.81
N GLY A 306 -4.93 19.18 -8.93
CA GLY A 306 -5.10 20.45 -9.66
C GLY A 306 -5.80 21.55 -8.85
N MET A 307 -6.65 21.16 -7.88
CA MET A 307 -7.25 22.11 -6.93
C MET A 307 -6.25 22.56 -5.83
N CYS A 308 -5.17 21.82 -5.65
CA CYS A 308 -4.21 22.03 -4.57
C CYS A 308 -2.92 22.72 -5.01
N ALA A 309 -2.57 22.70 -6.29
CA ALA A 309 -1.30 23.22 -6.81
C ALA A 309 -1.46 23.89 -8.15
N ALA A 310 -0.54 24.84 -8.47
CA ALA A 310 -0.58 25.59 -9.72
C ALA A 310 -0.36 24.73 -10.97
N LYS A 311 0.46 23.67 -10.86
CA LYS A 311 0.70 22.72 -11.96
C LYS A 311 0.80 21.30 -11.41
N VAL A 312 0.23 20.34 -12.15
CA VAL A 312 0.29 18.90 -11.82
C VAL A 312 0.97 18.14 -12.96
N VAL A 313 1.99 17.37 -12.62
CA VAL A 313 2.69 16.46 -13.52
C VAL A 313 2.31 15.02 -13.17
N SER A 314 1.87 14.27 -14.18
CA SER A 314 1.52 12.85 -14.04
C SER A 314 2.36 12.03 -15.02
N PRO A 315 3.50 11.45 -14.59
CA PRO A 315 4.38 10.66 -15.46
C PRO A 315 3.65 9.45 -16.06
N MET A 316 3.29 9.52 -17.36
CA MET A 316 2.52 8.49 -18.07
C MET A 316 3.32 7.19 -18.24
N GLU A 317 4.64 7.27 -18.29
CA GLU A 317 5.55 6.13 -18.47
C GLU A 317 5.68 5.27 -17.20
N VAL A 318 5.24 5.80 -16.05
CA VAL A 318 5.35 5.15 -14.75
C VAL A 318 3.99 4.61 -14.32
N THR A 319 3.63 3.43 -14.81
CA THR A 319 2.34 2.79 -14.50
C THR A 319 2.32 2.04 -13.18
N CYS A 320 3.48 1.66 -12.64
CA CYS A 320 3.64 0.96 -11.36
C CYS A 320 4.95 1.37 -10.69
N CYS A 321 4.91 1.60 -9.38
CA CYS A 321 6.11 1.90 -8.60
C CYS A 321 7.10 0.71 -8.47
N GLY A 322 6.68 -0.52 -8.79
CA GLY A 322 7.50 -1.71 -8.68
C GLY A 322 7.82 -2.16 -7.23
N TRP A 323 7.28 -1.49 -6.22
CA TRP A 323 7.58 -1.81 -4.81
C TRP A 323 6.82 -3.04 -4.29
N ALA A 324 5.54 -3.18 -4.62
CA ALA A 324 4.71 -4.34 -4.33
C ALA A 324 4.66 -4.75 -2.84
N GLY A 325 4.22 -3.87 -1.97
CA GLY A 325 4.10 -4.11 -0.53
C GLY A 325 5.47 -4.15 0.18
N ASP A 326 5.84 -5.26 0.79
CA ASP A 326 7.15 -5.42 1.44
C ASP A 326 8.29 -5.82 0.48
N ARG A 327 7.96 -6.17 -0.78
CA ARG A 327 8.93 -6.69 -1.76
C ARG A 327 10.05 -5.72 -2.08
N GLY A 328 9.78 -4.42 -2.08
CA GLY A 328 10.79 -3.41 -2.30
C GLY A 328 11.96 -3.46 -1.31
N PHE A 329 11.75 -4.00 -0.10
CA PHE A 329 12.82 -4.23 0.86
C PHE A 329 13.67 -5.48 0.57
N PHE A 330 13.22 -6.36 -0.35
CA PHE A 330 13.91 -7.60 -0.71
C PHE A 330 14.38 -7.61 -2.17
N TYR A 331 13.71 -6.87 -3.05
CA TYR A 331 13.98 -6.82 -4.50
C TYR A 331 14.01 -5.36 -5.00
N PRO A 332 14.95 -4.53 -4.50
CA PRO A 332 15.01 -3.10 -4.84
C PRO A 332 15.25 -2.84 -6.33
N GLU A 333 15.85 -3.81 -7.04
CA GLU A 333 16.09 -3.74 -8.49
C GLU A 333 14.78 -3.68 -9.31
N LEU A 334 13.67 -4.22 -8.79
CA LEU A 334 12.37 -4.15 -9.45
C LEU A 334 11.81 -2.73 -9.41
N ASN A 335 11.94 -2.09 -8.25
CA ASN A 335 11.54 -0.70 -8.05
C ASN A 335 12.40 0.25 -8.91
N ALA A 336 13.73 0.12 -8.86
CA ALA A 336 14.64 0.92 -9.67
C ALA A 336 14.36 0.75 -11.19
N SER A 337 14.09 -0.48 -11.64
CA SER A 337 13.74 -0.74 -13.05
C SER A 337 12.40 -0.12 -13.46
N ALA A 338 11.38 -0.21 -12.59
CA ALA A 338 10.06 0.35 -12.87
C ALA A 338 10.08 1.88 -12.95
N LEU A 339 10.92 2.51 -12.12
CA LEU A 339 10.99 3.96 -11.96
C LEU A 339 12.15 4.62 -12.72
N ARG A 340 12.85 3.90 -13.60
CA ARG A 340 14.04 4.43 -14.30
C ARG A 340 13.79 5.72 -15.08
N MET A 341 12.56 5.93 -15.58
CA MET A 341 12.16 7.11 -16.33
C MET A 341 11.58 8.21 -15.44
N LEU A 342 11.27 7.91 -14.18
CA LEU A 342 10.60 8.86 -13.28
C LEU A 342 11.39 10.19 -13.13
N PRO A 343 12.72 10.21 -12.87
CA PRO A 343 13.45 11.47 -12.67
C PRO A 343 13.35 12.43 -13.87
N THR A 344 13.35 11.88 -15.09
CA THR A 344 13.28 12.69 -16.32
C THR A 344 11.86 13.15 -16.66
N SER A 345 10.85 12.55 -16.05
CA SER A 345 9.42 12.84 -16.31
C SER A 345 8.81 13.76 -15.23
N LEU A 346 9.60 14.23 -14.25
CA LEU A 346 9.08 15.06 -13.15
C LEU A 346 9.02 16.55 -13.51
N GLU A 347 9.66 16.96 -14.60
CA GLU A 347 9.78 18.39 -14.99
C GLU A 347 10.29 19.24 -13.79
N GLU A 348 9.51 20.26 -13.41
CA GLU A 348 9.82 21.19 -12.30
C GLU A 348 9.14 20.80 -10.98
N ALA A 349 8.61 19.57 -10.87
CA ALA A 349 7.92 19.15 -9.64
C ALA A 349 8.88 19.13 -8.43
N THR A 350 8.48 19.78 -7.36
CA THR A 350 9.26 19.88 -6.11
C THR A 350 8.81 18.88 -5.04
N GLU A 351 7.56 18.42 -5.11
CA GLU A 351 6.96 17.45 -4.22
C GLU A 351 6.16 16.43 -5.04
N GLY A 352 6.09 15.18 -4.54
CA GLY A 352 5.33 14.11 -5.14
C GLY A 352 4.21 13.60 -4.23
N TYR A 353 3.10 13.14 -4.83
CA TYR A 353 1.95 12.63 -4.09
C TYR A 353 1.42 11.33 -4.66
N SER A 354 0.97 10.46 -3.77
CA SER A 354 0.39 9.15 -4.10
C SER A 354 -0.66 8.78 -3.03
N ASN A 355 -1.17 7.56 -3.05
CA ASN A 355 -2.14 7.04 -2.08
C ASN A 355 -1.81 5.62 -1.59
N SER A 356 -0.49 5.31 -1.54
CA SER A 356 0.01 4.06 -1.00
C SER A 356 1.36 4.24 -0.34
N ARG A 357 1.41 4.01 0.97
CA ARG A 357 2.61 4.21 1.81
C ARG A 357 3.86 3.53 1.28
N THR A 358 3.75 2.33 0.79
CA THR A 358 4.89 1.59 0.25
C THR A 358 5.31 2.07 -1.14
N CYS A 359 4.37 2.58 -1.95
CA CYS A 359 4.72 3.24 -3.22
C CYS A 359 5.48 4.54 -2.95
N GLU A 360 5.06 5.34 -1.95
CA GLU A 360 5.72 6.59 -1.57
C GLU A 360 7.22 6.38 -1.27
N ILE A 361 7.57 5.31 -0.52
CA ILE A 361 8.97 4.96 -0.25
C ILE A 361 9.74 4.73 -1.56
N GLY A 362 9.20 3.88 -2.43
CA GLY A 362 9.87 3.52 -3.68
C GLY A 362 9.99 4.68 -4.67
N LEU A 363 8.95 5.50 -4.75
CA LEU A 363 8.94 6.72 -5.57
C LEU A 363 9.98 7.72 -5.07
N THR A 364 10.01 8.00 -3.77
CA THR A 364 11.01 8.90 -3.16
C THR A 364 12.45 8.42 -3.42
N MET A 365 12.69 7.11 -3.29
CA MET A 365 14.04 6.54 -3.52
C MET A 365 14.58 6.76 -4.93
N ASN A 366 13.69 6.85 -5.93
CA ASN A 366 14.08 6.85 -7.35
C ASN A 366 13.72 8.15 -8.08
N SER A 367 13.14 9.13 -7.41
CA SER A 367 12.69 10.38 -8.06
C SER A 367 13.58 11.58 -7.80
N GLY A 368 14.27 11.59 -6.66
CA GLY A 368 14.98 12.79 -6.17
C GLY A 368 14.10 13.78 -5.42
N ILE A 369 12.77 13.58 -5.37
CA ILE A 369 11.83 14.39 -4.59
C ILE A 369 11.08 13.52 -3.58
N SER A 370 10.55 14.16 -2.52
CA SER A 370 9.77 13.44 -1.49
C SER A 370 8.35 13.15 -1.98
N TYR A 371 7.95 11.87 -1.97
CA TYR A 371 6.58 11.45 -2.24
C TYR A 371 5.83 11.19 -0.94
N LYS A 372 4.66 11.79 -0.80
CA LYS A 372 3.78 11.73 0.38
C LYS A 372 2.39 11.25 -0.02
N SER A 373 1.54 10.92 0.97
CA SER A 373 0.12 10.72 0.69
C SER A 373 -0.53 12.02 0.20
N ILE A 374 -1.44 11.93 -0.76
CA ILE A 374 -2.22 13.08 -1.26
C ILE A 374 -2.95 13.82 -0.13
N VAL A 375 -3.27 13.13 0.96
CA VAL A 375 -3.93 13.70 2.14
C VAL A 375 -3.10 14.84 2.75
N TYR A 376 -1.76 14.74 2.73
CA TYR A 376 -0.90 15.84 3.21
C TYR A 376 -1.06 17.12 2.39
N LEU A 377 -1.17 16.97 1.06
CA LEU A 377 -1.36 18.13 0.18
C LEU A 377 -2.72 18.79 0.45
N VAL A 378 -3.78 17.99 0.47
CA VAL A 378 -5.13 18.50 0.68
C VAL A 378 -5.28 19.12 2.06
N ASP A 379 -4.77 18.46 3.13
CA ASP A 379 -4.81 19.04 4.48
C ASP A 379 -4.05 20.36 4.57
N LYS A 380 -2.90 20.49 3.89
CA LYS A 380 -2.07 21.70 3.88
C LYS A 380 -2.76 22.90 3.24
N VAL A 381 -3.54 22.68 2.17
CA VAL A 381 -4.12 23.75 1.35
C VAL A 381 -5.61 24.02 1.64
N THR A 382 -6.20 23.30 2.60
CA THR A 382 -7.62 23.43 2.90
C THR A 382 -7.89 23.99 4.28
N ARG A 383 -8.97 24.72 4.40
CA ARG A 383 -9.60 25.12 5.66
C ARG A 383 -11.10 24.80 5.61
N LYS A 384 -11.74 24.78 6.78
CA LYS A 384 -13.19 24.65 6.86
C LYS A 384 -13.81 25.81 6.08
N LYS A 385 -14.76 25.49 5.21
CA LYS A 385 -15.56 26.53 4.54
C LYS A 385 -16.49 27.14 5.57
N GLU A 386 -16.47 28.46 5.70
CA GLU A 386 -17.41 29.18 6.55
C GLU A 386 -18.80 29.13 5.89
N GLU A 387 -19.82 28.82 6.68
CA GLU A 387 -21.21 28.93 6.24
C GLU A 387 -21.50 30.42 6.09
N LEU A 388 -21.91 30.86 4.90
CA LEU A 388 -22.35 32.23 4.60
C LEU A 388 -23.70 32.52 5.22
#